data_f677ab3a9eb667035e06fee7a01061a5
#
_entry.id   f677ab3a9eb667035e06fee7a01061a5
#
_cell.length_a   1.000
_cell.length_b   1.000
_cell.length_c   1.000
_cell.angle_alpha   90.00
_cell.angle_beta   90.00
_cell.angle_gamma   90.00
#
_symmetry.space_group_name_H-M   'P 1'
#
loop_
_entity.id
_entity.type
_entity.pdbx_description
1 polymer ?
#
loop_
_entity_poly.entity_id
_entity_poly.type
_entity_poly.pdbx_seq_one_letter_code
_entity_poly.pdbx_strand_id
1 'polypeptide(L)'
;ILAGLIIFPAAFSVGIQPDAGPSLIFITLPNVFQQAFSGVPLLAYIFSVMFYILLAVAALTSTISMHEVVTAYLHEEFHLSRKRAASFVTGGCIFLGILCSLSLGVGKGYTIFGLNLFDLFDFVTAKIMLPLGGLCISIFTGWYLNKKIVWKEISNNGTLKVKFYKLLIFILKFIAPIAITLIFI
;
A
#
# COMPACT_ATOMS: atom_id res chain seq x y z
N ILE A 1 -12.01 1.04 -0.53
CA ILE A 1 -13.45 0.79 -0.64
C ILE A 1 -14.01 1.48 -1.90
N LEU A 2 -13.84 2.81 -2.08
CA LEU A 2 -14.36 3.52 -3.25
C LEU A 2 -13.83 2.98 -4.59
N ALA A 3 -12.54 2.66 -4.67
CA ALA A 3 -11.95 2.06 -5.88
C ALA A 3 -12.60 0.72 -6.23
N GLY A 4 -12.84 -0.15 -5.24
CA GLY A 4 -13.53 -1.42 -5.45
C GLY A 4 -14.98 -1.23 -5.91
N LEU A 5 -15.70 -0.29 -5.32
CA LEU A 5 -17.09 0.03 -5.72
C LEU A 5 -17.20 0.56 -7.15
N ILE A 6 -16.15 1.13 -7.71
CA ILE A 6 -16.11 1.62 -9.10
C ILE A 6 -15.60 0.53 -10.04
N ILE A 7 -14.47 -0.11 -9.69
CA ILE A 7 -13.77 -1.03 -10.60
C ILE A 7 -14.55 -2.33 -10.79
N PHE A 8 -15.07 -2.94 -9.70
CA PHE A 8 -15.77 -4.22 -9.84
C PHE A 8 -17.06 -4.13 -10.64
N PRO A 9 -17.98 -3.18 -10.37
CA PRO A 9 -19.16 -3.05 -11.22
C PRO A 9 -18.82 -2.71 -12.67
N ALA A 10 -17.79 -1.87 -12.91
CA ALA A 10 -17.35 -1.55 -14.25
C ALA A 10 -16.78 -2.78 -14.99
N ALA A 11 -15.97 -3.60 -14.33
CA ALA A 11 -15.46 -4.84 -14.92
C ALA A 11 -16.58 -5.84 -15.24
N PHE A 12 -17.53 -6.04 -14.32
CA PHE A 12 -18.67 -6.93 -14.54
C PHE A 12 -19.64 -6.43 -15.62
N SER A 13 -19.82 -5.11 -15.74
CA SER A 13 -20.71 -4.54 -16.78
C SER A 13 -20.22 -4.82 -18.19
N VAL A 14 -18.92 -5.00 -18.39
CA VAL A 14 -18.31 -5.35 -19.69
C VAL A 14 -17.96 -6.84 -19.80
N GLY A 15 -18.44 -7.67 -18.85
CA GLY A 15 -18.29 -9.13 -18.89
C GLY A 15 -16.87 -9.62 -18.61
N ILE A 16 -15.99 -8.78 -18.06
CA ILE A 16 -14.62 -9.16 -17.70
C ILE A 16 -14.59 -9.57 -16.22
N GLN A 17 -14.06 -10.76 -15.95
CA GLN A 17 -13.81 -11.19 -14.58
C GLN A 17 -12.57 -10.44 -14.05
N PRO A 18 -12.69 -9.72 -12.92
CA PRO A 18 -11.58 -9.00 -12.34
C PRO A 18 -10.61 -10.00 -11.69
N ASP A 19 -9.44 -10.17 -12.28
CA ASP A 19 -8.35 -10.92 -11.67
C ASP A 19 -7.79 -10.19 -10.44
N ALA A 20 -7.32 -10.93 -9.46
CA ALA A 20 -6.67 -10.38 -8.30
C ALA A 20 -5.27 -9.85 -8.65
N GLY A 21 -4.87 -8.75 -7.99
CA GLY A 21 -3.52 -8.22 -8.08
C GLY A 21 -3.28 -7.21 -9.21
N PRO A 22 -2.02 -7.07 -9.68
CA PRO A 22 -1.62 -6.08 -10.69
C PRO A 22 -2.34 -6.21 -12.03
N SER A 23 -2.77 -7.42 -12.39
CA SER A 23 -3.51 -7.68 -13.63
C SER A 23 -4.82 -6.90 -13.71
N LEU A 24 -5.47 -6.65 -12.58
CA LEU A 24 -6.68 -5.82 -12.53
C LEU A 24 -6.46 -4.43 -13.10
N ILE A 25 -5.34 -3.80 -12.79
CA ILE A 25 -5.02 -2.43 -13.22
C ILE A 25 -4.49 -2.40 -14.65
N PHE A 26 -3.60 -3.33 -15.01
CA PHE A 26 -2.87 -3.27 -16.27
C PHE A 26 -3.55 -4.04 -17.42
N ILE A 27 -4.42 -4.98 -17.11
CA ILE A 27 -5.13 -5.79 -18.12
C ILE A 27 -6.63 -5.48 -18.13
N THR A 28 -7.28 -5.54 -16.95
CA THR A 28 -8.73 -5.40 -16.88
C THR A 28 -9.20 -3.99 -17.19
N LEU A 29 -8.61 -2.96 -16.58
CA LEU A 29 -9.03 -1.57 -16.77
C LEU A 29 -8.88 -1.05 -18.22
N PRO A 30 -7.80 -1.30 -18.98
CA PRO A 30 -7.74 -0.92 -20.39
C PRO A 30 -8.86 -1.55 -21.22
N ASN A 31 -9.17 -2.83 -20.96
CA ASN A 31 -10.27 -3.51 -21.66
C ASN A 31 -11.64 -2.89 -21.30
N VAL A 32 -11.85 -2.52 -20.05
CA VAL A 32 -13.05 -1.79 -19.62
C VAL A 32 -13.18 -0.47 -20.37
N PHE A 33 -12.11 0.33 -20.47
CA PHE A 33 -12.16 1.60 -21.21
C PHE A 33 -12.42 1.39 -22.69
N GLN A 34 -11.80 0.39 -23.32
CA GLN A 34 -12.05 0.08 -24.74
C GLN A 34 -13.49 -0.34 -24.99
N GLN A 35 -14.07 -1.15 -24.12
CA GLN A 35 -15.46 -1.60 -24.29
C GLN A 35 -16.46 -0.50 -23.95
N ALA A 36 -16.23 0.28 -22.89
CA ALA A 36 -17.09 1.38 -22.50
C ALA A 36 -17.18 2.48 -23.59
N PHE A 37 -16.09 2.71 -24.30
CA PHE A 37 -15.99 3.72 -25.35
C PHE A 37 -15.86 3.10 -26.75
N SER A 38 -16.43 1.91 -26.97
CA SER A 38 -16.35 1.20 -28.25
C SER A 38 -16.82 2.00 -29.47
N GLY A 39 -17.76 2.95 -29.28
CA GLY A 39 -18.24 3.86 -30.31
C GLY A 39 -17.26 5.01 -30.64
N VAL A 40 -16.33 5.35 -29.80
CA VAL A 40 -15.36 6.45 -29.96
C VAL A 40 -13.97 6.04 -29.45
N PRO A 41 -13.19 5.32 -30.27
CA PRO A 41 -11.88 4.78 -29.85
C PRO A 41 -10.90 5.83 -29.33
N LEU A 42 -10.97 7.05 -29.82
CA LEU A 42 -10.14 8.17 -29.38
C LEU A 42 -10.38 8.51 -27.90
N LEU A 43 -11.65 8.49 -27.45
CA LEU A 43 -11.98 8.71 -26.05
C LEU A 43 -11.43 7.59 -25.16
N ALA A 44 -11.56 6.33 -25.56
CA ALA A 44 -10.98 5.19 -24.85
C ALA A 44 -9.47 5.37 -24.63
N TYR A 45 -8.75 5.80 -25.66
CA TYR A 45 -7.32 6.06 -25.59
C TYR A 45 -6.98 7.22 -24.65
N ILE A 46 -7.66 8.36 -24.77
CA ILE A 46 -7.44 9.54 -23.92
C ILE A 46 -7.69 9.19 -22.46
N PHE A 47 -8.80 8.55 -22.12
CA PHE A 47 -9.11 8.15 -20.74
C PHE A 47 -8.10 7.16 -20.20
N SER A 48 -7.65 6.19 -20.98
CA SER A 48 -6.60 5.25 -20.58
C SER A 48 -5.29 5.96 -20.28
N VAL A 49 -4.82 6.85 -21.15
CA VAL A 49 -3.59 7.60 -20.95
C VAL A 49 -3.68 8.50 -19.71
N MET A 50 -4.77 9.25 -19.55
CA MET A 50 -4.99 10.08 -18.36
C MET A 50 -4.98 9.25 -17.08
N PHE A 51 -5.65 8.11 -17.09
CA PHE A 51 -5.68 7.21 -15.93
C PHE A 51 -4.28 6.73 -15.56
N TYR A 52 -3.47 6.29 -16.52
CA TYR A 52 -2.11 5.82 -16.24
C TYR A 52 -1.16 6.93 -15.82
N ILE A 53 -1.31 8.14 -16.33
CA ILE A 53 -0.56 9.31 -15.85
C ILE A 53 -0.92 9.60 -14.39
N LEU A 54 -2.20 9.62 -14.03
CA LEU A 54 -2.64 9.82 -12.66
C LEU A 54 -2.13 8.71 -11.72
N LEU A 55 -2.20 7.45 -12.19
CA LEU A 55 -1.68 6.31 -11.45
C LEU A 55 -0.16 6.43 -11.21
N ALA A 56 0.60 6.81 -12.23
CA ALA A 56 2.05 7.02 -12.12
C ALA A 56 2.39 8.14 -11.13
N VAL A 57 1.69 9.27 -11.18
CA VAL A 57 1.88 10.38 -10.23
C VAL A 57 1.52 9.96 -8.81
N ALA A 58 0.42 9.25 -8.62
CA ALA A 58 0.02 8.72 -7.30
C ALA A 58 1.04 7.73 -6.75
N ALA A 59 1.55 6.81 -7.59
CA ALA A 59 2.60 5.87 -7.21
C ALA A 59 3.90 6.58 -6.83
N LEU A 60 4.30 7.60 -7.59
CA LEU A 60 5.49 8.40 -7.28
C LEU A 60 5.40 9.09 -5.93
N THR A 61 4.29 9.75 -5.63
CA THR A 61 4.10 10.44 -4.34
C THR A 61 4.14 9.47 -3.17
N SER A 62 3.50 8.29 -3.31
CA SER A 62 3.54 7.24 -2.29
C SER A 62 4.96 6.68 -2.10
N THR A 63 5.67 6.43 -3.20
CA THR A 63 7.04 5.93 -3.15
C THR A 63 7.99 6.92 -2.46
N ILE A 64 7.88 8.22 -2.76
CA ILE A 64 8.68 9.26 -2.10
C ILE A 64 8.42 9.27 -0.59
N SER A 65 7.16 9.18 -0.17
CA SER A 65 6.81 9.15 1.26
C SER A 65 7.37 7.92 1.98
N MET A 66 7.26 6.74 1.38
CA MET A 66 7.83 5.50 1.95
C MET A 66 9.35 5.55 2.00
N HIS A 67 10.00 6.06 0.93
CA HIS A 67 11.43 6.21 0.85
C HIS A 67 11.97 7.16 1.93
N GLU A 68 11.26 8.25 2.20
CA GLU A 68 11.64 9.23 3.22
C GLU A 68 11.62 8.62 4.64
N VAL A 69 10.63 7.78 4.97
CA VAL A 69 10.57 7.11 6.28
C VAL A 69 11.84 6.29 6.55
N VAL A 70 12.24 5.47 5.58
CA VAL A 70 13.44 4.63 5.72
C VAL A 70 14.72 5.47 5.71
N THR A 71 14.76 6.52 4.89
CA THR A 71 15.89 7.45 4.83
C THR A 71 16.07 8.22 6.14
N ALA A 72 14.98 8.70 6.73
CA ALA A 72 14.99 9.37 8.03
C ALA A 72 15.49 8.42 9.12
N TYR A 73 14.99 7.19 9.16
CA TYR A 73 15.45 6.17 10.12
C TYR A 73 16.96 5.92 10.01
N LEU A 74 17.49 5.71 8.80
CA LEU A 74 18.92 5.51 8.60
C LEU A 74 19.75 6.75 8.96
N HIS A 75 19.21 7.93 8.73
CA HIS A 75 19.88 9.18 9.10
C HIS A 75 19.97 9.37 10.62
N GLU A 76 18.85 9.13 11.32
CA GLU A 76 18.75 9.37 12.77
C GLU A 76 19.44 8.28 13.58
N GLU A 77 19.21 7.01 13.26
CA GLU A 77 19.72 5.89 14.05
C GLU A 77 21.18 5.55 13.76
N PHE A 78 21.58 5.58 12.48
CA PHE A 78 22.95 5.26 12.06
C PHE A 78 23.83 6.49 11.86
N HIS A 79 23.33 7.69 12.14
CA HIS A 79 24.08 8.96 11.98
C HIS A 79 24.67 9.15 10.57
N LEU A 80 24.07 8.54 9.56
CA LEU A 80 24.48 8.69 8.16
C LEU A 80 24.09 10.06 7.63
N SER A 81 24.90 10.65 6.76
CA SER A 81 24.44 11.85 6.05
C SER A 81 23.21 11.53 5.21
N ARG A 82 22.23 12.45 5.13
CA ARG A 82 20.95 12.25 4.44
C ARG A 82 21.13 11.77 2.99
N LYS A 83 22.16 12.29 2.29
CA LYS A 83 22.49 11.86 0.92
C LYS A 83 22.91 10.39 0.87
N ARG A 84 23.75 9.93 1.82
CA ARG A 84 24.18 8.53 1.89
C ARG A 84 23.02 7.62 2.24
N ALA A 85 22.20 7.98 3.24
CA ALA A 85 21.03 7.23 3.61
C ALA A 85 20.06 7.06 2.42
N ALA A 86 19.74 8.16 1.73
CA ALA A 86 18.89 8.11 0.53
C ALA A 86 19.48 7.24 -0.58
N SER A 87 20.81 7.32 -0.83
CA SER A 87 21.46 6.48 -1.83
C SER A 87 21.39 4.99 -1.48
N PHE A 88 21.55 4.62 -0.21
CA PHE A 88 21.42 3.23 0.24
C PHE A 88 20.00 2.71 0.03
N VAL A 89 18.98 3.48 0.43
CA VAL A 89 17.58 3.10 0.24
C VAL A 89 17.24 2.95 -1.24
N THR A 90 17.64 3.94 -2.06
CA THR A 90 17.43 3.90 -3.51
C THR A 90 18.11 2.69 -4.15
N GLY A 91 19.39 2.44 -3.80
CA GLY A 91 20.12 1.28 -4.30
C GLY A 91 19.46 -0.04 -3.96
N GLY A 92 19.01 -0.19 -2.71
CA GLY A 92 18.23 -1.36 -2.26
C GLY A 92 16.93 -1.52 -3.04
N CYS A 93 16.17 -0.45 -3.22
CA CYS A 93 14.91 -0.48 -3.98
C CYS A 93 15.15 -0.85 -5.46
N ILE A 94 16.20 -0.30 -6.09
CA ILE A 94 16.55 -0.64 -7.47
C ILE A 94 16.94 -2.12 -7.57
N PHE A 95 17.78 -2.61 -6.67
CA PHE A 95 18.21 -4.01 -6.66
C PHE A 95 17.02 -4.97 -6.53
N LEU A 96 16.16 -4.74 -5.53
CA LEU A 96 14.96 -5.57 -5.34
C LEU A 96 13.98 -5.42 -6.51
N GLY A 97 13.81 -4.23 -7.06
CA GLY A 97 12.96 -3.97 -8.22
C GLY A 97 13.42 -4.72 -9.48
N ILE A 98 14.73 -4.78 -9.73
CA ILE A 98 15.30 -5.57 -10.82
C ILE A 98 15.01 -7.06 -10.62
N LEU A 99 15.21 -7.58 -9.40
CA LEU A 99 14.93 -8.98 -9.08
C LEU A 99 13.44 -9.33 -9.29
N CYS A 100 12.54 -8.47 -8.82
CA CYS A 100 11.10 -8.64 -9.03
C CYS A 100 10.72 -8.60 -10.51
N SER A 101 11.27 -7.65 -11.27
CA SER A 101 11.02 -7.52 -12.71
C SER A 101 11.51 -8.74 -13.49
N LEU A 102 12.70 -9.24 -13.17
CA LEU A 102 13.25 -10.45 -13.79
C LEU A 102 12.41 -11.70 -13.47
N SER A 103 11.85 -11.78 -12.25
CA SER A 103 11.02 -12.93 -11.86
C SER A 103 9.68 -12.99 -12.61
N LEU A 104 9.16 -11.85 -13.04
CA LEU A 104 7.94 -11.78 -13.87
C LEU A 104 8.20 -12.04 -15.36
N GLY A 105 9.45 -11.83 -15.80
CA GLY A 105 9.89 -12.01 -17.18
C GLY A 105 10.61 -13.35 -17.42
N VAL A 106 11.92 -13.26 -17.59
CA VAL A 106 12.79 -14.39 -17.93
C VAL A 106 12.83 -15.45 -16.82
N GLY A 107 12.62 -15.04 -15.57
CA GLY A 107 12.66 -15.90 -14.39
C GLY A 107 11.35 -16.58 -14.01
N LYS A 108 10.31 -16.59 -14.85
CA LYS A 108 9.00 -17.21 -14.55
C LYS A 108 9.07 -18.68 -14.11
N GLY A 109 10.13 -19.40 -14.47
CA GLY A 109 10.34 -20.79 -14.06
C GLY A 109 10.91 -20.98 -12.66
N TYR A 110 11.47 -19.94 -12.05
CA TYR A 110 12.04 -20.01 -10.71
C TYR A 110 10.99 -19.59 -9.68
N THR A 111 10.38 -20.58 -9.05
CA THR A 111 9.40 -20.37 -7.99
C THR A 111 9.97 -20.82 -6.65
N ILE A 112 9.75 -20.00 -5.61
CA ILE A 112 10.09 -20.31 -4.22
C ILE A 112 8.75 -20.55 -3.51
N PHE A 113 8.55 -21.72 -2.91
CA PHE A 113 7.28 -22.17 -2.34
C PHE A 113 6.09 -22.11 -3.31
N GLY A 114 6.35 -22.27 -4.62
CA GLY A 114 5.31 -22.18 -5.66
C GLY A 114 4.91 -20.77 -6.07
N LEU A 115 5.56 -19.75 -5.53
CA LEU A 115 5.33 -18.33 -5.82
C LEU A 115 6.51 -17.73 -6.58
N ASN A 116 6.25 -16.82 -7.51
CA ASN A 116 7.27 -15.98 -8.10
C ASN A 116 7.88 -15.08 -7.02
N LEU A 117 9.06 -14.56 -7.25
CA LEU A 117 9.72 -13.67 -6.27
C LEU A 117 8.89 -12.41 -5.99
N PHE A 118 8.22 -11.85 -7.00
CA PHE A 118 7.29 -10.73 -6.82
C PHE A 118 6.11 -11.11 -5.92
N ASP A 119 5.45 -12.24 -6.21
CA ASP A 119 4.31 -12.73 -5.43
C ASP A 119 4.72 -13.10 -4.01
N LEU A 120 5.95 -13.60 -3.82
CA LEU A 120 6.51 -13.90 -2.50
C LEU A 120 6.70 -12.61 -1.68
N PHE A 121 7.28 -11.57 -2.27
CA PHE A 121 7.43 -10.28 -1.58
C PHE A 121 6.08 -9.64 -1.28
N ASP A 122 5.13 -9.70 -2.22
CA ASP A 122 3.76 -9.22 -1.98
C ASP A 122 3.09 -9.99 -0.83
N PHE A 123 3.19 -11.31 -0.85
CA PHE A 123 2.67 -12.16 0.23
C PHE A 123 3.26 -11.81 1.59
N VAL A 124 4.59 -11.69 1.68
CA VAL A 124 5.28 -11.37 2.95
C VAL A 124 4.92 -9.98 3.43
N THR A 125 4.94 -8.99 2.55
CA THR A 125 4.66 -7.59 2.94
C THR A 125 3.18 -7.37 3.24
N ALA A 126 2.28 -7.77 2.35
CA ALA A 126 0.85 -7.48 2.47
C ALA A 126 0.14 -8.41 3.45
N LYS A 127 0.48 -9.71 3.46
CA LYS A 127 -0.24 -10.70 4.30
C LYS A 127 0.42 -10.96 5.65
N ILE A 128 1.71 -10.70 5.82
CA ILE A 128 2.42 -10.95 7.08
C ILE A 128 2.83 -9.65 7.75
N MET A 129 3.70 -8.85 7.12
CA MET A 129 4.31 -7.70 7.77
C MET A 129 3.31 -6.58 8.08
N LEU A 130 2.37 -6.32 7.17
CA LEU A 130 1.39 -5.25 7.33
C LEU A 130 0.40 -5.53 8.47
N PRO A 131 -0.23 -6.71 8.59
CA PRO A 131 -1.06 -7.03 9.75
C PRO A 131 -0.27 -7.09 11.06
N LEU A 132 0.94 -7.68 11.07
CA LEU A 132 1.80 -7.71 12.25
C LEU A 132 2.20 -6.30 12.69
N GLY A 133 2.60 -5.44 11.76
CA GLY A 133 2.91 -4.04 12.05
C GLY A 133 1.70 -3.30 12.65
N GLY A 134 0.53 -3.47 12.06
CA GLY A 134 -0.71 -2.91 12.58
C GLY A 134 -1.06 -3.42 13.98
N LEU A 135 -0.87 -4.71 14.23
CA LEU A 135 -1.08 -5.33 15.54
C LEU A 135 -0.10 -4.77 16.58
N CYS A 136 1.19 -4.71 16.26
CA CYS A 136 2.21 -4.15 17.14
C CYS A 136 1.95 -2.69 17.49
N ILE A 137 1.62 -1.85 16.49
CA ILE A 137 1.28 -0.43 16.70
C ILE A 137 0.03 -0.30 17.58
N SER A 138 -0.99 -1.11 17.34
CA SER A 138 -2.25 -1.11 18.09
C SER A 138 -2.02 -1.48 19.56
N ILE A 139 -1.25 -2.55 19.81
CA ILE A 139 -0.87 -2.98 21.17
C ILE A 139 0.00 -1.92 21.85
N PHE A 140 1.01 -1.42 21.17
CA PHE A 140 1.90 -0.39 21.71
C PHE A 140 1.13 0.86 22.12
N THR A 141 0.27 1.37 21.24
CA THR A 141 -0.51 2.58 21.50
C THR A 141 -1.60 2.37 22.56
N GLY A 142 -2.24 1.20 22.54
CA GLY A 142 -3.36 0.89 23.45
C GLY A 142 -2.92 0.52 24.88
N TRP A 143 -1.76 -0.14 25.04
CA TRP A 143 -1.35 -0.73 26.31
C TRP A 143 -0.08 -0.11 26.89
N TYR A 144 0.94 0.18 26.08
CA TYR A 144 2.24 0.65 26.56
C TYR A 144 2.36 2.19 26.59
N LEU A 145 1.82 2.87 25.58
CA LEU A 145 2.00 4.30 25.45
C LEU A 145 1.20 5.05 26.52
N ASN A 146 1.85 6.05 27.14
CA ASN A 146 1.20 6.88 28.15
C ASN A 146 0.00 7.65 27.53
N LYS A 147 -1.18 7.47 28.12
CA LYS A 147 -2.43 8.10 27.65
C LYS A 147 -2.35 9.62 27.55
N LYS A 148 -1.50 10.26 28.39
CA LYS A 148 -1.29 11.70 28.30
C LYS A 148 -0.57 12.12 27.04
N ILE A 149 0.39 11.31 26.56
CA ILE A 149 1.12 11.55 25.32
C ILE A 149 0.15 11.41 24.13
N VAL A 150 -0.59 10.30 24.10
CA VAL A 150 -1.60 10.06 23.05
C VAL A 150 -2.62 11.20 23.01
N TRP A 151 -3.12 11.62 24.17
CA TRP A 151 -4.08 12.72 24.24
C TRP A 151 -3.48 14.04 23.74
N LYS A 152 -2.25 14.34 24.14
CA LYS A 152 -1.52 15.55 23.73
C LYS A 152 -1.35 15.64 22.22
N GLU A 153 -0.97 14.53 21.60
CA GLU A 153 -0.79 14.45 20.14
C GLU A 153 -2.11 14.58 19.38
N ILE A 154 -3.13 13.80 19.77
CA ILE A 154 -4.44 13.84 19.09
C ILE A 154 -5.17 15.17 19.28
N SER A 155 -5.00 15.83 20.46
CA SER A 155 -5.61 17.13 20.72
C SER A 155 -4.77 18.30 20.21
N ASN A 156 -3.67 18.06 19.50
CA ASN A 156 -2.71 19.09 19.11
C ASN A 156 -2.36 20.00 20.29
N ASN A 157 -1.77 19.42 21.34
CA ASN A 157 -1.46 20.11 22.61
C ASN A 157 -2.66 20.74 23.33
N GLY A 158 -3.87 20.20 23.14
CA GLY A 158 -5.10 20.68 23.78
C GLY A 158 -5.86 21.75 23.00
N THR A 159 -5.41 22.10 21.79
CA THR A 159 -6.11 23.10 20.94
C THR A 159 -7.40 22.54 20.33
N LEU A 160 -7.48 21.22 20.10
CA LEU A 160 -8.64 20.54 19.53
C LEU A 160 -9.46 19.82 20.61
N LYS A 161 -10.78 19.99 20.57
CA LYS A 161 -11.70 19.24 21.45
C LYS A 161 -11.93 17.82 20.88
N VAL A 162 -11.28 16.83 21.44
CA VAL A 162 -11.43 15.42 21.03
C VAL A 162 -12.54 14.75 21.83
N LYS A 163 -13.77 14.77 21.33
CA LYS A 163 -14.94 14.18 22.02
C LYS A 163 -14.88 12.66 22.13
N PHE A 164 -14.27 11.98 21.15
CA PHE A 164 -14.24 10.51 21.04
C PHE A 164 -12.94 9.86 21.52
N TYR A 165 -12.13 10.56 22.31
CA TYR A 165 -10.84 10.03 22.79
C TYR A 165 -10.96 8.68 23.50
N LYS A 166 -11.92 8.53 24.42
CA LYS A 166 -12.12 7.28 25.16
C LYS A 166 -12.52 6.12 24.23
N LEU A 167 -13.37 6.40 23.25
CA LEU A 167 -13.78 5.43 22.23
C LEU A 167 -12.59 5.01 21.36
N LEU A 168 -11.77 5.95 20.93
CA LEU A 168 -10.58 5.69 20.13
C LEU A 168 -9.60 4.78 20.87
N ILE A 169 -9.31 5.07 22.14
CA ILE A 169 -8.42 4.23 22.95
C ILE A 169 -9.03 2.84 23.18
N PHE A 170 -10.34 2.74 23.38
CA PHE A 170 -11.02 1.46 23.51
C PHE A 170 -10.91 0.63 22.22
N ILE A 171 -11.11 1.26 21.07
CA ILE A 171 -10.96 0.61 19.76
C ILE A 171 -9.53 0.12 19.56
N LEU A 172 -8.52 0.98 19.78
CA LEU A 172 -7.11 0.61 19.64
C LEU A 172 -6.67 -0.47 20.61
N LYS A 173 -7.26 -0.50 21.81
CA LYS A 173 -6.88 -1.45 22.85
C LYS A 173 -7.47 -2.85 22.66
N PHE A 174 -8.71 -2.94 22.21
CA PHE A 174 -9.46 -4.20 22.17
C PHE A 174 -9.93 -4.56 20.75
N ILE A 175 -10.62 -3.65 20.06
CA ILE A 175 -11.27 -3.96 18.78
C ILE A 175 -10.22 -4.17 17.69
N ALA A 176 -9.26 -3.26 17.57
CA ALA A 176 -8.26 -3.34 16.51
C ALA A 176 -7.36 -4.58 16.61
N PRO A 177 -6.79 -4.97 17.77
CA PRO A 177 -6.00 -6.21 17.87
C PRO A 177 -6.83 -7.46 17.53
N ILE A 178 -8.08 -7.53 18.01
CA ILE A 178 -8.97 -8.68 17.74
C ILE A 178 -9.30 -8.73 16.25
N ALA A 179 -9.70 -7.61 15.65
CA ALA A 179 -10.05 -7.55 14.24
C ALA A 179 -8.86 -7.90 13.33
N ILE A 180 -7.66 -7.37 13.64
CA ILE A 180 -6.44 -7.68 12.87
C ILE A 180 -6.09 -9.17 13.01
N THR A 181 -6.18 -9.74 14.20
CA THR A 181 -5.91 -11.16 14.43
C THR A 181 -6.90 -12.05 13.68
N LEU A 182 -8.19 -11.68 13.64
CA LEU A 182 -9.22 -12.41 12.87
C LEU A 182 -8.97 -12.36 11.35
N ILE A 183 -8.43 -11.26 10.84
CA ILE A 183 -8.08 -11.13 9.41
C ILE A 183 -6.81 -11.91 9.09
N PHE A 184 -5.91 -12.07 10.08
CA PHE A 184 -4.63 -12.76 9.91
C PHE A 184 -4.77 -14.29 9.91
N ILE A 185 -5.83 -14.84 10.51
CA ILE A 185 -6.13 -16.27 10.55
C ILE A 185 -6.95 -16.68 9.31
#